data_1de898a25d0a966083899c72b14e574e
#
_entry.id   1de898a25d0a966083899c72b14e574e
#
_cell.length_a   1.000
_cell.length_b   1.000
_cell.length_c   1.000
_cell.angle_alpha   90.00
_cell.angle_beta   90.00
_cell.angle_gamma   90.00
#
_symmetry.space_group_name_H-M   'P 1'
#
loop_
_entity.id
_entity.type
_entity.pdbx_description
1 polymer ?
#
loop_
_entity_poly.entity_id
_entity_poly.type
_entity_poly.pdbx_seq_one_letter_code
_entity_poly.pdbx_strand_id
1 'polypeptide(L)'
;MKILAIEASSLVASVAIMTDDIITAEYTMNHKITHSQTIMPMIDEIVKRCEADLKELDAIAISGGPGSFTGLRIGSATGKGLAQALNIPIVHVPTLDAMAFNAYGYNGLVCPIMDARRMQVYTGIYKVSKDIDIVQEGCAISIEELINKLNELSDKVLFIGDGIPVFEEYIRENAKFDFDFAPAHLNRQRAASVATLAGIYFSNGEVCSAKEHLPEYLRTSQAERERAERLSGKQE
;
A
#
# COMPACT_ATOMS: atom_id res chain seq x y z
N MET A 1 -16.19 -13.61 8.90
CA MET A 1 -14.92 -13.57 8.11
C MET A 1 -13.83 -12.96 8.99
N LYS A 2 -12.68 -13.64 9.09
CA LYS A 2 -11.55 -13.19 9.91
C LYS A 2 -10.29 -13.08 9.05
N ILE A 3 -9.70 -11.90 8.95
CA ILE A 3 -8.55 -11.60 8.10
C ILE A 3 -7.41 -11.02 8.94
N LEU A 4 -6.20 -11.52 8.75
CA LEU A 4 -4.96 -10.90 9.22
C LEU A 4 -4.32 -10.14 8.06
N ALA A 5 -4.15 -8.83 8.21
CA ALA A 5 -3.55 -7.97 7.20
C ALA A 5 -2.13 -7.55 7.55
N ILE A 6 -1.29 -7.47 6.54
CA ILE A 6 0.13 -7.07 6.62
C ILE A 6 0.40 -5.94 5.64
N GLU A 7 0.88 -4.82 6.17
CA GLU A 7 1.35 -3.67 5.41
C GLU A 7 2.84 -3.46 5.67
N ALA A 8 3.65 -3.53 4.62
CA ALA A 8 5.11 -3.38 4.66
C ALA A 8 5.67 -2.66 3.41
N SER A 9 4.82 -1.97 2.66
CA SER A 9 5.18 -1.38 1.36
C SER A 9 6.03 -0.11 1.45
N SER A 10 6.11 0.51 2.62
CA SER A 10 6.85 1.77 2.84
C SER A 10 7.75 1.71 4.07
N LEU A 11 8.04 2.86 4.70
CA LEU A 11 8.68 2.92 6.01
C LEU A 11 7.76 2.39 7.13
N VAL A 12 6.45 2.47 6.93
CA VAL A 12 5.46 1.98 7.87
C VAL A 12 5.46 0.46 7.89
N ALA A 13 5.48 -0.11 9.10
CA ALA A 13 5.11 -1.49 9.38
C ALA A 13 3.75 -1.48 10.07
N SER A 14 2.78 -2.18 9.52
CA SER A 14 1.45 -2.28 10.13
C SER A 14 0.87 -3.67 9.99
N VAL A 15 0.17 -4.13 11.04
CA VAL A 15 -0.60 -5.38 11.03
C VAL A 15 -1.96 -5.13 11.64
N ALA A 16 -3.00 -5.80 11.13
CA ALA A 16 -4.35 -5.69 11.66
C ALA A 16 -5.07 -7.03 11.63
N ILE A 17 -5.97 -7.23 12.59
CA ILE A 17 -6.97 -8.29 12.55
C ILE A 17 -8.33 -7.65 12.34
N MET A 18 -9.04 -8.12 11.33
CA MET A 18 -10.44 -7.78 11.08
C MET A 18 -11.31 -9.01 11.31
N THR A 19 -12.42 -8.82 12.01
CA THR A 19 -13.43 -9.85 12.24
C THR A 19 -14.81 -9.27 11.92
N ASP A 20 -15.51 -9.86 10.95
CA ASP A 20 -16.86 -9.45 10.55
C ASP A 20 -17.03 -7.93 10.38
N ASP A 21 -16.21 -7.34 9.52
CA ASP A 21 -16.15 -5.90 9.20
C ASP A 21 -15.76 -4.97 10.37
N ILE A 22 -15.24 -5.55 11.47
CA ILE A 22 -14.71 -4.79 12.60
C ILE A 22 -13.19 -4.97 12.64
N ILE A 23 -12.44 -3.86 12.62
CA ILE A 23 -11.02 -3.89 12.95
C ILE A 23 -10.88 -4.18 14.44
N THR A 24 -10.60 -5.44 14.77
CA THR A 24 -10.44 -5.90 16.15
C THR A 24 -9.22 -5.27 16.80
N ALA A 25 -8.12 -5.18 16.06
CA ALA A 25 -6.91 -4.49 16.48
C ALA A 25 -6.06 -4.10 15.27
N GLU A 26 -5.28 -3.02 15.44
CA GLU A 26 -4.27 -2.58 14.49
C GLU A 26 -3.02 -2.13 15.24
N TYR A 27 -1.86 -2.60 14.84
CA TYR A 27 -0.56 -2.13 15.29
C TYR A 27 0.15 -1.48 14.13
N THR A 28 0.45 -0.19 14.27
CA THR A 28 1.13 0.60 13.23
C THR A 28 2.35 1.28 13.82
N MET A 29 3.51 1.09 13.20
CA MET A 29 4.76 1.73 13.55
C MET A 29 5.34 2.44 12.32
N ASN A 30 5.57 3.74 12.46
CA ASN A 30 6.26 4.55 11.45
C ASN A 30 7.63 4.96 12.02
N HIS A 31 8.58 4.03 11.99
CA HIS A 31 9.92 4.24 12.53
C HIS A 31 10.97 3.47 11.73
N LYS A 32 12.22 3.97 11.72
CA LYS A 32 13.34 3.38 10.96
C LYS A 32 13.86 2.08 11.59
N ILE A 33 13.01 1.06 11.65
CA ILE A 33 13.38 -0.31 12.04
C ILE A 33 13.03 -1.21 10.85
N THR A 34 13.85 -2.22 10.62
CA THR A 34 13.64 -3.14 9.49
C THR A 34 12.39 -4.00 9.72
N HIS A 35 11.57 -4.15 8.68
CA HIS A 35 10.33 -4.93 8.74
C HIS A 35 10.54 -6.38 9.17
N SER A 36 11.69 -6.98 8.88
CA SER A 36 12.05 -8.31 9.34
C SER A 36 12.17 -8.44 10.86
N GLN A 37 12.39 -7.33 11.56
CA GLN A 37 12.45 -7.28 13.02
C GLN A 37 11.13 -6.87 13.66
N THR A 38 10.18 -6.34 12.90
CA THR A 38 8.95 -5.74 13.43
C THR A 38 7.68 -6.53 13.10
N ILE A 39 7.50 -6.99 11.86
CA ILE A 39 6.22 -7.59 11.41
C ILE A 39 5.84 -8.82 12.22
N MET A 40 6.73 -9.81 12.37
CA MET A 40 6.41 -11.02 13.14
C MET A 40 6.16 -10.76 14.63
N PRO A 41 6.96 -9.95 15.34
CA PRO A 41 6.65 -9.53 16.71
C PRO A 41 5.30 -8.80 16.84
N MET A 42 4.94 -7.93 15.88
CA MET A 42 3.65 -7.25 15.88
C MET A 42 2.49 -8.23 15.69
N ILE A 43 2.65 -9.23 14.82
CA ILE A 43 1.66 -10.29 14.62
C ILE A 43 1.52 -11.12 15.92
N ASP A 44 2.62 -11.53 16.53
CA ASP A 44 2.60 -12.29 17.77
C ASP A 44 1.88 -11.52 18.91
N GLU A 45 2.19 -10.24 19.04
CA GLU A 45 1.60 -9.38 20.08
C GLU A 45 0.09 -9.16 19.83
N ILE A 46 -0.32 -8.85 18.60
CA ILE A 46 -1.74 -8.61 18.29
C ILE A 46 -2.58 -9.88 18.48
N VAL A 47 -2.05 -11.04 18.08
CA VAL A 47 -2.70 -12.34 18.27
C VAL A 47 -2.88 -12.65 19.75
N LYS A 48 -1.85 -12.45 20.57
CA LYS A 48 -1.91 -12.65 22.02
C LYS A 48 -2.89 -11.72 22.72
N ARG A 49 -2.88 -10.43 22.36
CA ARG A 49 -3.77 -9.42 22.97
C ARG A 49 -5.24 -9.60 22.62
N CYS A 50 -5.50 -10.06 21.40
CA CYS A 50 -6.87 -10.33 20.96
C CYS A 50 -7.33 -11.75 21.29
N GLU A 51 -6.48 -12.58 21.91
CA GLU A 51 -6.76 -14.02 22.16
C GLU A 51 -7.22 -14.72 20.87
N ALA A 52 -6.65 -14.27 19.72
CA ALA A 52 -7.08 -14.75 18.42
C ALA A 52 -6.49 -16.13 18.10
N ASP A 53 -7.33 -17.09 17.71
CA ASP A 53 -6.85 -18.34 17.15
C ASP A 53 -6.54 -18.13 15.65
N LEU A 54 -5.28 -18.31 15.27
CA LEU A 54 -4.84 -18.21 13.87
C LEU A 54 -5.52 -19.25 12.97
N LYS A 55 -6.00 -20.35 13.52
CA LYS A 55 -6.72 -21.39 12.76
C LYS A 55 -8.12 -20.96 12.32
N GLU A 56 -8.66 -19.90 12.92
CA GLU A 56 -9.95 -19.33 12.55
C GLU A 56 -9.82 -18.23 11.46
N LEU A 57 -8.60 -17.94 10.99
CA LEU A 57 -8.41 -17.00 9.89
C LEU A 57 -8.93 -17.60 8.58
N ASP A 58 -9.69 -16.81 7.85
CA ASP A 58 -10.18 -17.17 6.50
C ASP A 58 -9.14 -16.82 5.42
N ALA A 59 -8.33 -15.77 5.64
CA ALA A 59 -7.31 -15.32 4.69
C ALA A 59 -6.19 -14.50 5.36
N ILE A 60 -5.05 -14.43 4.68
CA ILE A 60 -4.00 -13.44 4.94
C ILE A 60 -4.08 -12.36 3.85
N ALA A 61 -4.24 -11.11 4.24
CA ALA A 61 -4.17 -9.97 3.32
C ALA A 61 -2.75 -9.37 3.31
N ILE A 62 -2.25 -9.04 2.14
CA ILE A 62 -0.91 -8.49 1.96
C ILE A 62 -1.00 -7.26 1.06
N SER A 63 -0.44 -6.13 1.52
CA SER A 63 -0.17 -4.99 0.65
C SER A 63 0.87 -5.42 -0.40
N GLY A 64 0.40 -5.54 -1.64
CA GLY A 64 1.12 -6.23 -2.72
C GLY A 64 2.07 -5.35 -3.52
N GLY A 65 2.02 -4.03 -3.35
CA GLY A 65 2.79 -3.05 -4.11
C GLY A 65 1.89 -2.01 -4.81
N PRO A 66 2.50 -0.96 -5.36
CA PRO A 66 3.94 -0.66 -5.39
C PRO A 66 4.50 -0.24 -4.04
N GLY A 67 5.84 -0.20 -3.92
CA GLY A 67 6.49 0.26 -2.70
C GLY A 67 7.96 -0.14 -2.58
N SER A 68 8.44 -0.15 -1.33
CA SER A 68 9.79 -0.57 -0.98
C SER A 68 10.06 -2.02 -1.38
N PHE A 69 11.05 -2.25 -2.24
CA PHE A 69 11.43 -3.59 -2.71
C PHE A 69 11.70 -4.58 -1.57
N THR A 70 12.42 -4.13 -0.55
CA THR A 70 12.73 -4.94 0.64
C THR A 70 11.49 -5.16 1.49
N GLY A 71 10.71 -4.12 1.72
CA GLY A 71 9.50 -4.19 2.54
C GLY A 71 8.46 -5.15 1.94
N LEU A 72 8.14 -5.00 0.66
CA LEU A 72 7.21 -5.87 -0.06
C LEU A 72 7.63 -7.35 -0.01
N ARG A 73 8.92 -7.65 -0.14
CA ARG A 73 9.43 -9.03 -0.04
C ARG A 73 9.29 -9.59 1.37
N ILE A 74 9.56 -8.78 2.40
CA ILE A 74 9.41 -9.21 3.80
C ILE A 74 7.93 -9.46 4.11
N GLY A 75 7.04 -8.52 3.77
CA GLY A 75 5.60 -8.67 3.96
C GLY A 75 5.05 -9.89 3.23
N SER A 76 5.41 -10.04 1.95
CA SER A 76 5.01 -11.20 1.14
C SER A 76 5.54 -12.51 1.71
N ALA A 77 6.81 -12.60 2.08
CA ALA A 77 7.40 -13.82 2.65
C ALA A 77 6.72 -14.21 3.98
N THR A 78 6.46 -13.23 4.85
CA THR A 78 5.76 -13.44 6.12
C THR A 78 4.33 -13.94 5.89
N GLY A 79 3.56 -13.25 5.05
CA GLY A 79 2.18 -13.64 4.76
C GLY A 79 2.08 -14.99 4.04
N LYS A 80 2.97 -15.27 3.08
CA LYS A 80 3.05 -16.58 2.41
C LYS A 80 3.37 -17.72 3.40
N GLY A 81 4.31 -17.50 4.31
CA GLY A 81 4.65 -18.48 5.34
C GLY A 81 3.47 -18.82 6.23
N LEU A 82 2.73 -17.79 6.69
CA LEU A 82 1.52 -17.97 7.49
C LEU A 82 0.39 -18.65 6.70
N ALA A 83 0.09 -18.17 5.51
CA ALA A 83 -0.97 -18.72 4.66
C ALA A 83 -0.69 -20.19 4.32
N GLN A 84 0.54 -20.55 4.02
CA GLN A 84 0.94 -21.94 3.76
C GLN A 84 0.83 -22.81 5.00
N ALA A 85 1.27 -22.33 6.17
CA ALA A 85 1.20 -23.09 7.42
C ALA A 85 -0.24 -23.34 7.88
N LEU A 86 -1.15 -22.39 7.62
CA LEU A 86 -2.55 -22.44 7.98
C LEU A 86 -3.43 -23.06 6.88
N ASN A 87 -2.88 -23.27 5.68
CA ASN A 87 -3.58 -23.74 4.48
C ASN A 87 -4.79 -22.87 4.11
N ILE A 88 -4.61 -21.55 4.15
CA ILE A 88 -5.61 -20.54 3.78
C ILE A 88 -5.12 -19.67 2.62
N PRO A 89 -6.02 -19.02 1.88
CA PRO A 89 -5.65 -18.16 0.76
C PRO A 89 -5.00 -16.84 1.19
N ILE A 90 -4.38 -16.18 0.21
CA ILE A 90 -3.91 -14.81 0.30
C ILE A 90 -4.82 -13.91 -0.51
N VAL A 91 -5.12 -12.73 0.04
CA VAL A 91 -5.71 -11.61 -0.68
C VAL A 91 -4.60 -10.60 -0.98
N HIS A 92 -4.33 -10.38 -2.26
CA HIS A 92 -3.43 -9.35 -2.73
C HIS A 92 -4.17 -8.01 -2.76
N VAL A 93 -3.67 -7.01 -2.05
CA VAL A 93 -4.27 -5.68 -2.02
C VAL A 93 -3.27 -4.67 -2.59
N PRO A 94 -3.59 -3.97 -3.69
CA PRO A 94 -2.72 -2.92 -4.22
C PRO A 94 -2.49 -1.83 -3.18
N THR A 95 -1.23 -1.43 -3.00
CA THR A 95 -0.85 -0.46 -1.96
C THR A 95 -1.53 0.89 -2.15
N LEU A 96 -1.62 1.36 -3.39
CA LEU A 96 -2.21 2.67 -3.70
C LEU A 96 -3.72 2.68 -3.44
N ASP A 97 -4.41 1.57 -3.72
CA ASP A 97 -5.84 1.40 -3.45
C ASP A 97 -6.09 1.45 -1.94
N ALA A 98 -5.29 0.70 -1.15
CA ALA A 98 -5.39 0.72 0.30
C ALA A 98 -5.12 2.11 0.89
N MET A 99 -4.16 2.84 0.32
CA MET A 99 -3.89 4.23 0.72
C MET A 99 -5.06 5.16 0.37
N ALA A 100 -5.60 5.05 -0.84
CA ALA A 100 -6.75 5.85 -1.26
C ALA A 100 -7.96 5.59 -0.36
N PHE A 101 -8.15 4.34 0.05
CA PHE A 101 -9.27 3.93 0.91
C PHE A 101 -9.22 4.53 2.32
N ASN A 102 -8.05 5.01 2.80
CA ASN A 102 -7.98 5.80 4.04
C ASN A 102 -8.88 7.06 4.00
N ALA A 103 -9.13 7.59 2.80
CA ALA A 103 -9.93 8.78 2.57
C ALA A 103 -11.39 8.46 2.18
N TYR A 104 -11.93 7.35 2.67
CA TYR A 104 -13.31 6.94 2.44
C TYR A 104 -14.30 8.08 2.65
N GLY A 105 -15.15 8.32 1.67
CA GLY A 105 -16.17 9.37 1.70
C GLY A 105 -15.67 10.78 1.39
N TYR A 106 -14.41 10.94 0.95
CA TYR A 106 -13.92 12.24 0.49
C TYR A 106 -14.64 12.66 -0.80
N ASN A 107 -15.15 13.89 -0.81
CA ASN A 107 -15.82 14.46 -1.97
C ASN A 107 -14.80 15.14 -2.91
N GLY A 108 -14.25 14.39 -3.83
CA GLY A 108 -13.22 14.80 -4.78
C GLY A 108 -12.34 13.63 -5.20
N LEU A 109 -11.21 13.93 -5.80
CA LEU A 109 -10.20 12.95 -6.17
C LEU A 109 -9.27 12.67 -4.99
N VAL A 110 -8.95 11.41 -4.76
CA VAL A 110 -7.90 10.98 -3.82
C VAL A 110 -6.69 10.56 -4.64
N CYS A 111 -5.55 11.15 -4.35
CA CYS A 111 -4.32 10.92 -5.07
C CYS A 111 -3.21 10.46 -4.10
N PRO A 112 -3.02 9.14 -3.92
CA PRO A 112 -1.86 8.63 -3.23
C PRO A 112 -0.57 9.00 -3.96
N ILE A 113 0.43 9.47 -3.21
CA ILE A 113 1.78 9.72 -3.72
C ILE A 113 2.82 9.08 -2.81
N MET A 114 3.61 8.15 -3.35
CA MET A 114 4.75 7.56 -2.68
C MET A 114 6.04 7.96 -3.39
N ASP A 115 7.10 8.31 -2.64
CA ASP A 115 8.37 8.70 -3.24
C ASP A 115 9.03 7.52 -3.97
N ALA A 116 9.04 7.58 -5.30
CA ALA A 116 9.70 6.60 -6.16
C ALA A 116 11.14 7.00 -6.53
N ARG A 117 11.69 8.04 -5.90
CA ARG A 117 13.00 8.66 -6.15
C ARG A 117 13.10 9.35 -7.52
N ARG A 118 14.11 10.22 -7.70
CA ARG A 118 14.41 10.91 -8.98
C ARG A 118 13.23 11.70 -9.54
N MET A 119 12.55 12.48 -8.69
CA MET A 119 11.36 13.28 -9.06
C MET A 119 10.21 12.45 -9.63
N GLN A 120 10.13 11.16 -9.28
CA GLN A 120 9.03 10.27 -9.64
C GLN A 120 8.23 9.86 -8.41
N VAL A 121 6.96 9.58 -8.64
CA VAL A 121 6.01 9.08 -7.66
C VAL A 121 5.40 7.75 -8.12
N TYR A 122 5.14 6.84 -7.18
CA TYR A 122 4.10 5.86 -7.38
C TYR A 122 2.79 6.53 -7.02
N THR A 123 1.84 6.49 -7.92
CA THR A 123 0.57 7.21 -7.79
C THR A 123 -0.54 6.52 -8.54
N GLY A 124 -1.77 6.88 -8.23
CA GLY A 124 -3.00 6.60 -8.94
C GLY A 124 -3.99 7.72 -8.63
N ILE A 125 -5.12 7.76 -9.30
CA ILE A 125 -6.17 8.75 -9.08
C ILE A 125 -7.47 8.00 -8.85
N TYR A 126 -8.14 8.28 -7.75
CA TYR A 126 -9.30 7.54 -7.28
C TYR A 126 -10.45 8.45 -6.88
N LYS A 127 -11.69 7.96 -7.02
CA LYS A 127 -12.83 8.42 -6.25
C LYS A 127 -13.20 7.34 -5.25
N VAL A 128 -13.25 7.70 -3.98
CA VAL A 128 -13.45 6.73 -2.91
C VAL A 128 -14.74 7.04 -2.18
N SER A 129 -15.73 6.19 -2.44
CA SER A 129 -17.02 6.23 -1.77
C SER A 129 -17.30 4.87 -1.12
N LYS A 130 -18.42 4.26 -1.38
CA LYS A 130 -18.72 2.89 -0.99
C LYS A 130 -17.78 1.89 -1.68
N ASP A 131 -17.42 2.20 -2.92
CA ASP A 131 -16.49 1.44 -3.75
C ASP A 131 -15.29 2.33 -4.11
N ILE A 132 -14.24 1.74 -4.66
CA ILE A 132 -13.10 2.45 -5.23
C ILE A 132 -13.31 2.55 -6.74
N ASP A 133 -13.54 3.77 -7.22
CA ASP A 133 -13.56 4.06 -8.66
C ASP A 133 -12.15 4.50 -9.08
N ILE A 134 -11.51 3.72 -9.92
CA ILE A 134 -10.16 3.99 -10.43
C ILE A 134 -10.29 4.95 -11.61
N VAL A 135 -9.89 6.22 -11.42
CA VAL A 135 -9.82 7.23 -12.48
C VAL A 135 -8.53 7.06 -13.27
N GLN A 136 -7.44 6.72 -12.57
CA GLN A 136 -6.16 6.34 -13.16
C GLN A 136 -5.54 5.20 -12.36
N GLU A 137 -5.20 4.12 -13.05
CA GLU A 137 -4.49 2.98 -12.50
C GLU A 137 -3.15 3.36 -11.86
N GLY A 138 -2.72 2.55 -10.92
CA GLY A 138 -1.42 2.70 -10.27
C GLY A 138 -0.27 2.71 -11.26
N CYS A 139 0.57 3.74 -11.22
CA CYS A 139 1.70 3.91 -12.13
C CYS A 139 2.90 4.58 -11.45
N ALA A 140 4.03 4.60 -12.17
CA ALA A 140 5.22 5.33 -11.78
C ALA A 140 5.49 6.43 -12.82
N ILE A 141 5.26 7.68 -12.46
CA ILE A 141 5.40 8.84 -13.35
C ILE A 141 6.16 9.97 -12.65
N SER A 142 6.55 11.01 -13.38
CA SER A 142 7.12 12.21 -12.76
C SER A 142 6.05 12.98 -12.00
N ILE A 143 6.47 13.72 -10.97
CA ILE A 143 5.54 14.62 -10.25
C ILE A 143 4.97 15.69 -11.19
N GLU A 144 5.75 16.13 -12.16
CA GLU A 144 5.32 17.08 -13.21
C GLU A 144 4.18 16.51 -14.05
N GLU A 145 4.33 15.28 -14.53
CA GLU A 145 3.29 14.60 -15.32
C GLU A 145 2.01 14.42 -14.51
N LEU A 146 2.13 14.04 -13.23
CA LEU A 146 0.98 13.91 -12.34
C LEU A 146 0.23 15.23 -12.19
N ILE A 147 0.95 16.32 -11.87
CA ILE A 147 0.32 17.64 -11.66
C ILE A 147 -0.33 18.17 -12.95
N ASN A 148 0.29 17.93 -14.11
CA ASN A 148 -0.31 18.30 -15.39
C ASN A 148 -1.63 17.57 -15.63
N LYS A 149 -1.69 16.26 -15.38
CA LYS A 149 -2.94 15.48 -15.48
C LYS A 149 -4.02 15.97 -14.52
N LEU A 150 -3.66 16.24 -13.26
CA LEU A 150 -4.62 16.76 -12.28
C LEU A 150 -5.12 18.17 -12.64
N ASN A 151 -4.28 19.02 -13.24
CA ASN A 151 -4.67 20.31 -13.77
C ASN A 151 -5.71 20.19 -14.92
N GLU A 152 -5.61 19.15 -15.74
CA GLU A 152 -6.59 18.88 -16.81
C GLU A 152 -7.94 18.39 -16.23
N LEU A 153 -7.91 17.57 -15.19
CA LEU A 153 -9.13 17.07 -14.54
C LEU A 153 -9.88 18.17 -13.79
N SER A 154 -9.18 19.19 -13.29
CA SER A 154 -9.75 20.38 -12.62
C SER A 154 -10.74 20.06 -11.48
N ASP A 155 -10.58 18.93 -10.81
CA ASP A 155 -11.40 18.49 -9.67
C ASP A 155 -10.62 18.76 -8.35
N LYS A 156 -11.32 18.80 -7.22
CA LYS A 156 -10.66 18.93 -5.91
C LYS A 156 -9.89 17.65 -5.57
N VAL A 157 -8.63 17.79 -5.09
CA VAL A 157 -7.72 16.66 -4.85
C VAL A 157 -7.29 16.58 -3.39
N LEU A 158 -7.36 15.39 -2.79
CA LEU A 158 -6.70 15.07 -1.52
C LEU A 158 -5.43 14.26 -1.80
N PHE A 159 -4.27 14.84 -1.54
CA PHE A 159 -3.01 14.11 -1.57
C PHE A 159 -2.80 13.33 -0.27
N ILE A 160 -2.33 12.08 -0.39
CA ILE A 160 -2.05 11.18 0.73
C ILE A 160 -0.76 10.41 0.47
N GLY A 161 0.07 10.19 1.47
CA GLY A 161 1.25 9.34 1.35
C GLY A 161 2.55 9.99 1.79
N ASP A 162 3.60 9.18 1.78
CA ASP A 162 4.96 9.56 2.19
C ASP A 162 5.71 10.39 1.14
N GLY A 163 5.16 10.55 -0.04
CA GLY A 163 5.66 11.49 -1.04
C GLY A 163 5.34 12.97 -0.73
N ILE A 164 4.34 13.27 0.12
CA ILE A 164 3.95 14.65 0.42
C ILE A 164 5.13 15.49 0.90
N PRO A 165 5.92 15.11 1.91
CA PRO A 165 7.03 15.94 2.39
C PRO A 165 8.10 16.20 1.33
N VAL A 166 8.20 15.35 0.31
CA VAL A 166 9.18 15.47 -0.77
C VAL A 166 8.70 16.43 -1.86
N PHE A 167 7.39 16.44 -2.14
CA PHE A 167 6.80 17.11 -3.29
C PHE A 167 5.86 18.26 -2.94
N GLU A 168 5.64 18.56 -1.66
CA GLU A 168 4.70 19.60 -1.20
C GLU A 168 4.96 20.95 -1.86
N GLU A 169 6.22 21.41 -1.89
CA GLU A 169 6.60 22.68 -2.49
C GLU A 169 6.26 22.72 -3.99
N TYR A 170 6.63 21.64 -4.70
CA TYR A 170 6.33 21.52 -6.12
C TYR A 170 4.82 21.54 -6.41
N ILE A 171 4.04 20.83 -5.59
CA ILE A 171 2.56 20.77 -5.72
C ILE A 171 1.98 22.18 -5.50
N ARG A 172 2.39 22.89 -4.43
CA ARG A 172 1.90 24.23 -4.11
C ARG A 172 2.20 25.27 -5.21
N GLU A 173 3.32 25.14 -5.90
CA GLU A 173 3.73 26.05 -6.96
C GLU A 173 3.05 25.79 -8.30
N ASN A 174 2.68 24.52 -8.59
CA ASN A 174 2.28 24.11 -9.94
C ASN A 174 0.82 23.63 -10.05
N ALA A 175 0.13 23.34 -8.94
CA ALA A 175 -1.27 22.95 -8.95
C ALA A 175 -2.17 24.16 -9.24
N LYS A 176 -3.11 23.99 -10.20
CA LYS A 176 -4.10 25.01 -10.60
C LYS A 176 -5.54 24.59 -10.21
N PHE A 177 -5.65 23.61 -9.34
CA PHE A 177 -6.91 23.06 -8.80
C PHE A 177 -6.90 23.19 -7.28
N ASP A 178 -8.04 23.06 -6.65
CA ASP A 178 -8.17 23.02 -5.20
C ASP A 178 -7.60 21.71 -4.67
N PHE A 179 -6.73 21.77 -3.66
CA PHE A 179 -6.17 20.59 -3.04
C PHE A 179 -5.97 20.73 -1.54
N ASP A 180 -5.97 19.58 -0.89
CA ASP A 180 -5.61 19.41 0.52
C ASP A 180 -4.56 18.31 0.67
N PHE A 181 -3.82 18.34 1.76
CA PHE A 181 -2.99 17.22 2.19
C PHE A 181 -3.69 16.49 3.34
N ALA A 182 -3.70 15.17 3.27
CA ALA A 182 -4.32 14.36 4.31
C ALA A 182 -3.67 14.60 5.69
N PRO A 183 -4.48 14.70 6.75
CA PRO A 183 -3.96 14.87 8.11
C PRO A 183 -3.17 13.64 8.58
N ALA A 184 -2.36 13.80 9.61
CA ALA A 184 -1.40 12.80 10.08
C ALA A 184 -1.98 11.39 10.32
N HIS A 185 -3.22 11.29 10.79
CA HIS A 185 -3.87 10.00 11.07
C HIS A 185 -4.38 9.26 9.81
N LEU A 186 -4.46 9.93 8.67
CA LEU A 186 -4.87 9.35 7.38
C LEU A 186 -3.71 9.24 6.39
N ASN A 187 -2.63 9.97 6.61
CA ASN A 187 -1.58 10.24 5.64
C ASN A 187 -0.48 9.17 5.62
N ARG A 188 -0.79 7.91 5.90
CA ARG A 188 0.19 6.81 5.79
C ARG A 188 -0.54 5.50 5.51
N GLN A 189 0.24 4.54 5.02
CA GLN A 189 -0.20 3.16 4.84
C GLN A 189 -0.68 2.57 6.17
N ARG A 190 -1.75 1.76 6.12
CA ARG A 190 -2.37 1.14 7.28
C ARG A 190 -2.86 -0.27 6.97
N ALA A 191 -2.60 -1.19 7.87
CA ALA A 191 -3.10 -2.55 7.74
C ALA A 191 -4.63 -2.65 7.89
N ALA A 192 -5.26 -1.72 8.60
CA ALA A 192 -6.72 -1.65 8.69
C ALA A 192 -7.37 -1.43 7.31
N SER A 193 -6.82 -0.53 6.48
CA SER A 193 -7.33 -0.30 5.12
C SER A 193 -7.07 -1.50 4.21
N VAL A 194 -5.91 -2.15 4.35
CA VAL A 194 -5.60 -3.41 3.67
C VAL A 194 -6.60 -4.49 4.05
N ALA A 195 -6.91 -4.64 5.35
CA ALA A 195 -7.88 -5.63 5.84
C ALA A 195 -9.29 -5.38 5.29
N THR A 196 -9.73 -4.13 5.29
CA THR A 196 -11.08 -3.75 4.84
C THR A 196 -11.25 -4.03 3.34
N LEU A 197 -10.30 -3.59 2.51
CA LEU A 197 -10.32 -3.92 1.08
C LEU A 197 -10.20 -5.42 0.82
N ALA A 198 -9.36 -6.10 1.58
CA ALA A 198 -9.24 -7.55 1.47
C ALA A 198 -10.55 -8.27 1.75
N GLY A 199 -11.39 -7.76 2.66
CA GLY A 199 -12.73 -8.30 2.90
C GLY A 199 -13.63 -8.21 1.67
N ILE A 200 -13.58 -7.09 0.95
CA ILE A 200 -14.29 -6.89 -0.31
C ILE A 200 -13.77 -7.86 -1.38
N TYR A 201 -12.47 -7.90 -1.61
CA TYR A 201 -11.83 -8.76 -2.61
C TYR A 201 -12.03 -10.25 -2.33
N PHE A 202 -11.92 -10.65 -1.05
CA PHE A 202 -12.21 -12.02 -0.63
C PHE A 202 -13.66 -12.43 -0.95
N SER A 203 -14.61 -11.53 -0.68
CA SER A 203 -16.03 -11.77 -0.95
C SER A 203 -16.32 -11.88 -2.45
N ASN A 204 -15.52 -11.24 -3.29
CA ASN A 204 -15.56 -11.34 -4.75
C ASN A 204 -14.85 -12.59 -5.30
N GLY A 205 -14.16 -13.36 -4.43
CA GLY A 205 -13.36 -14.50 -4.85
C GLY A 205 -11.96 -14.14 -5.39
N GLU A 206 -11.51 -12.92 -5.17
CA GLU A 206 -10.20 -12.41 -5.60
C GLU A 206 -9.10 -12.86 -4.63
N VAL A 207 -8.78 -14.13 -4.68
CA VAL A 207 -7.80 -14.79 -3.82
C VAL A 207 -6.77 -15.55 -4.63
N CYS A 208 -5.59 -15.74 -4.06
CA CYS A 208 -4.56 -16.62 -4.63
C CYS A 208 -3.95 -17.53 -3.57
N SER A 209 -3.27 -18.56 -4.00
CA SER A 209 -2.51 -19.42 -3.10
C SER A 209 -1.22 -18.75 -2.64
N ALA A 210 -0.65 -19.22 -1.54
CA ALA A 210 0.67 -18.77 -1.08
C ALA A 210 1.76 -18.98 -2.15
N LYS A 211 1.62 -19.96 -3.04
CA LYS A 211 2.57 -20.22 -4.13
C LYS A 211 2.47 -19.17 -5.24
N GLU A 212 1.27 -18.75 -5.57
CA GLU A 212 0.98 -17.85 -6.71
C GLU A 212 1.21 -16.39 -6.36
N HIS A 213 1.04 -15.98 -5.09
CA HIS A 213 1.22 -14.60 -4.69
C HIS A 213 2.63 -14.08 -5.00
N LEU A 214 2.71 -12.96 -5.70
CA LEU A 214 3.93 -12.23 -6.00
C LEU A 214 3.72 -10.73 -5.72
N PRO A 215 4.73 -10.04 -5.18
CA PRO A 215 4.70 -8.59 -5.09
C PRO A 215 4.67 -7.95 -6.47
N GLU A 216 3.94 -6.84 -6.59
CA GLU A 216 3.88 -6.05 -7.81
C GLU A 216 4.96 -4.96 -7.79
N TYR A 217 5.76 -4.91 -8.86
CA TYR A 217 6.83 -3.95 -9.02
C TYR A 217 6.57 -3.07 -10.25
N LEU A 218 6.10 -1.85 -10.03
CA LEU A 218 5.91 -0.86 -11.11
C LEU A 218 7.23 -0.33 -11.69
N ARG A 219 8.36 -0.64 -11.05
CA ARG A 219 9.71 -0.29 -11.53
C ARG A 219 10.66 -1.46 -11.27
N THR A 220 11.68 -1.59 -12.12
CA THR A 220 12.82 -2.49 -11.86
C THR A 220 13.59 -2.04 -10.62
N SER A 221 14.16 -2.98 -9.89
CA SER A 221 14.96 -2.66 -8.70
C SER A 221 16.16 -1.78 -9.05
N GLN A 222 16.67 -1.03 -8.06
CA GLN A 222 17.88 -0.22 -8.24
C GLN A 222 19.06 -1.10 -8.67
N ALA A 223 19.21 -2.29 -8.09
CA ALA A 223 20.28 -3.23 -8.42
C ALA A 223 20.18 -3.74 -9.87
N GLU A 224 18.98 -3.99 -10.36
CA GLU A 224 18.78 -4.42 -11.77
C GLU A 224 19.08 -3.28 -12.74
N ARG A 225 18.70 -2.06 -12.42
CA ARG A 225 19.03 -0.87 -13.24
C ARG A 225 20.53 -0.60 -13.26
N GLU A 226 21.20 -0.59 -12.12
CA GLU A 226 22.66 -0.43 -12.04
C GLU A 226 23.40 -1.54 -12.78
N ARG A 227 22.87 -2.77 -12.74
CA ARG A 227 23.41 -3.88 -13.50
C ARG A 227 23.23 -3.66 -14.99
N ALA A 228 22.08 -3.20 -15.46
CA ALA A 228 21.81 -2.89 -16.85
C ALA A 228 22.72 -1.75 -17.36
N GLU A 229 22.90 -0.68 -16.58
CA GLU A 229 23.80 0.43 -16.88
C GLU A 229 25.27 -0.04 -16.98
N ARG A 230 25.73 -0.92 -16.06
CA ARG A 230 27.08 -1.50 -16.13
C ARG A 230 27.31 -2.40 -17.34
N LEU A 231 26.26 -3.10 -17.78
CA LEU A 231 26.36 -3.98 -18.97
C LEU A 231 26.32 -3.17 -20.27
N SER A 232 25.53 -2.08 -20.33
CA SER A 232 25.50 -1.18 -21.49
C SER A 232 26.78 -0.33 -21.63
N GLY A 233 27.38 0.11 -20.52
CA GLY A 233 28.65 0.87 -20.53
C GLY A 233 29.91 0.04 -20.73
N LYS A 234 29.81 -1.29 -20.97
CA LYS A 234 30.92 -2.16 -21.34
C LYS A 234 30.97 -2.49 -22.84
N GLN A 235 30.10 -1.86 -23.64
CA GLN A 235 30.06 -2.05 -25.11
C GLN A 235 30.66 -0.86 -25.88
N GLU A 236 31.34 0.06 -25.21
CA GLU A 236 32.26 1.06 -25.78
C GLU A 236 33.71 0.67 -25.34
#